data_b9c8457d0a655e925f5867ad667bc6ea
#
_entry.id   b9c8457d0a655e925f5867ad667bc6ea
#
_cell.length_a   1.000
_cell.length_b   1.000
_cell.length_c   1.000
_cell.angle_alpha   90.00
_cell.angle_beta   90.00
_cell.angle_gamma   90.00
#
_symmetry.space_group_name_H-M   'P 1'
#
loop_
_entity.id
_entity.type
_entity.pdbx_description
1 polymer ?
#
loop_
_entity_poly.entity_id
_entity_poly.type
_entity_poly.pdbx_seq_one_letter_code
_entity_poly.pdbx_strand_id
1 'polypeptide(L)'
;MMRKEHRYTLFVSLIVWVTCLSTASATGQEGERIVWGGKEYEMLTCPLFDNPDMKNWHERMEKEWPSTALWRGYVGHWSIENGCLYLDHVVTGQEKKLLPKDIPELRKYCKGERAVATWFSDTLRVVSGNIIFYEHMGFSRHYEHEDFIVVKRGKVVSVQRSENKVLIKGMVNNEQEKECMDYLKKLGAELHKRYPEISGRILFRAQYTGFDQNHMPTAVNIKFLREEPSNQQMVHELKEKLSQYILTNGLIPLYLINGKPKHLQNWTFPINIH
;
A
#
# COMPACT_ATOMS: atom_id res chain seq x y z
N MET A 1 -42.14 14.45 36.48
CA MET A 1 -42.05 14.58 35.02
C MET A 1 -40.61 14.85 34.56
N MET A 2 -39.57 14.29 35.22
CA MET A 2 -38.14 14.58 34.96
C MET A 2 -37.30 13.35 34.57
N ARG A 3 -37.90 12.24 34.15
CA ARG A 3 -37.17 11.00 33.82
C ARG A 3 -37.08 10.66 32.34
N LYS A 4 -37.72 11.42 31.45
CA LYS A 4 -37.67 11.16 29.99
C LYS A 4 -36.56 11.93 29.26
N GLU A 5 -36.13 13.08 29.73
CA GLU A 5 -35.17 13.94 29.04
C GLU A 5 -33.70 13.39 29.10
N HIS A 6 -33.32 12.72 30.19
CA HIS A 6 -31.99 12.13 30.32
C HIS A 6 -31.74 10.91 29.42
N ARG A 7 -32.77 10.23 28.96
CA ARG A 7 -32.63 9.07 28.04
C ARG A 7 -32.35 9.51 26.60
N TYR A 8 -32.89 10.65 26.17
CA TYR A 8 -32.59 11.17 24.83
C TYR A 8 -31.23 11.83 24.72
N THR A 9 -30.73 12.46 25.78
CA THR A 9 -29.40 13.06 25.81
C THR A 9 -28.30 11.99 25.77
N LEU A 10 -28.48 10.87 26.43
CA LEU A 10 -27.55 9.72 26.38
C LEU A 10 -27.57 9.03 25.01
N PHE A 11 -28.73 8.93 24.36
CA PHE A 11 -28.86 8.34 23.03
C PHE A 11 -28.24 9.23 21.94
N VAL A 12 -28.42 10.54 22.01
CA VAL A 12 -27.82 11.50 21.08
C VAL A 12 -26.30 11.57 21.29
N SER A 13 -25.80 11.51 22.53
CA SER A 13 -24.35 11.42 22.81
C SER A 13 -23.73 10.14 22.25
N LEU A 14 -24.43 9.01 22.32
CA LEU A 14 -23.93 7.73 21.80
C LEU A 14 -23.90 7.72 20.26
N ILE A 15 -24.91 8.34 19.60
CA ILE A 15 -24.95 8.47 18.13
C ILE A 15 -23.85 9.42 17.64
N VAL A 16 -23.59 10.52 18.34
CA VAL A 16 -22.49 11.46 17.99
C VAL A 16 -21.12 10.78 18.17
N TRP A 17 -20.93 9.90 19.15
CA TRP A 17 -19.70 9.12 19.34
C TRP A 17 -19.49 8.06 18.25
N VAL A 18 -20.55 7.47 17.72
CA VAL A 18 -20.46 6.44 16.66
C VAL A 18 -20.23 7.07 15.28
N THR A 19 -20.69 8.32 15.05
CA THR A 19 -20.44 9.02 13.77
C THR A 19 -19.05 9.68 13.70
N CYS A 20 -18.32 9.81 14.80
CA CYS A 20 -16.93 10.29 14.85
C CYS A 20 -15.86 9.20 14.68
N LEU A 21 -16.25 7.98 14.35
CA LEU A 21 -15.32 7.00 13.75
C LEU A 21 -15.09 7.39 12.28
N SER A 22 -14.59 8.61 12.06
CA SER A 22 -13.89 8.91 10.81
C SER A 22 -12.81 7.86 10.68
N THR A 23 -12.91 6.99 9.69
CA THR A 23 -11.79 6.16 9.24
C THR A 23 -10.63 7.11 9.04
N ALA A 24 -9.66 7.10 9.96
CA ALA A 24 -8.41 7.79 9.77
C ALA A 24 -7.76 7.12 8.55
N SER A 25 -8.05 7.64 7.36
CA SER A 25 -7.39 7.24 6.14
C SER A 25 -5.94 7.69 6.29
N ALA A 26 -5.05 6.76 6.55
CA ALA A 26 -3.63 7.05 6.63
C ALA A 26 -3.20 7.60 5.26
N THR A 27 -2.69 8.82 5.24
CA THR A 27 -2.24 9.48 4.01
C THR A 27 -0.92 8.85 3.54
N GLY A 28 -0.76 8.66 2.22
CA GLY A 28 0.52 8.28 1.64
C GLY A 28 1.59 9.31 1.99
N GLN A 29 2.75 8.84 2.45
CA GLN A 29 3.83 9.72 2.89
C GLN A 29 4.61 10.30 1.70
N GLU A 30 5.00 11.56 1.81
CA GLU A 30 5.90 12.21 0.87
C GLU A 30 7.28 11.55 0.95
N GLY A 31 7.87 11.22 -0.22
CA GLY A 31 9.20 10.65 -0.32
C GLY A 31 10.28 11.69 -0.08
N GLU A 32 11.50 11.24 0.11
CA GLU A 32 12.70 12.09 0.08
C GLU A 32 13.23 12.22 -1.35
N ARG A 33 14.24 13.05 -1.58
CA ARG A 33 14.85 13.26 -2.90
C ARG A 33 16.27 12.73 -2.89
N ILE A 34 16.65 12.07 -3.98
CA ILE A 34 18.02 11.56 -4.11
C ILE A 34 18.58 11.82 -5.52
N VAL A 35 19.79 12.36 -5.59
CA VAL A 35 20.55 12.45 -6.83
C VAL A 35 21.44 11.20 -6.94
N TRP A 36 21.20 10.41 -7.99
CA TRP A 36 21.96 9.20 -8.28
C TRP A 36 22.19 9.05 -9.77
N GLY A 37 23.44 8.75 -10.16
CA GLY A 37 23.81 8.71 -11.59
C GLY A 37 23.54 10.01 -12.34
N GLY A 38 23.63 11.15 -11.65
CA GLY A 38 23.40 12.48 -12.22
C GLY A 38 21.94 12.87 -12.47
N LYS A 39 20.98 12.07 -11.98
CA LYS A 39 19.54 12.35 -12.05
C LYS A 39 18.92 12.39 -10.67
N GLU A 40 17.90 13.21 -10.50
CA GLU A 40 17.10 13.26 -9.29
C GLU A 40 15.93 12.26 -9.36
N TYR A 41 15.68 11.59 -8.24
CA TYR A 41 14.63 10.60 -8.06
C TYR A 41 13.87 10.83 -6.75
N GLU A 42 12.68 10.28 -6.65
CA GLU A 42 12.01 10.09 -5.38
C GLU A 42 12.58 8.85 -4.67
N MET A 43 12.78 9.00 -3.35
CA MET A 43 13.24 7.93 -2.47
C MET A 43 12.19 7.65 -1.39
N LEU A 44 11.73 6.40 -1.31
CA LEU A 44 10.71 5.95 -0.35
C LEU A 44 11.35 5.36 0.93
N THR A 45 12.49 5.89 1.30
CA THR A 45 13.22 5.56 2.53
C THR A 45 13.66 6.87 3.17
N CYS A 46 13.67 6.96 4.50
CA CYS A 46 14.01 8.15 5.26
C CYS A 46 15.27 7.92 6.12
N PRO A 47 16.49 7.93 5.53
CA PRO A 47 17.70 7.54 6.26
C PRO A 47 18.05 8.44 7.45
N LEU A 48 17.59 9.70 7.45
CA LEU A 48 17.82 10.60 8.56
C LEU A 48 17.00 10.22 9.79
N PHE A 49 15.82 9.61 9.58
CA PHE A 49 14.96 9.16 10.66
C PHE A 49 15.60 8.04 11.49
N ASP A 50 16.45 7.22 10.87
CA ASP A 50 17.17 6.12 11.52
C ASP A 50 18.43 6.58 12.29
N ASN A 51 18.75 7.87 12.26
CA ASN A 51 19.91 8.40 12.99
C ASN A 51 19.57 8.58 14.47
N PRO A 52 20.20 7.80 15.39
CA PRO A 52 19.88 7.84 16.81
C PRO A 52 20.19 9.20 17.48
N ASP A 53 21.10 9.99 16.91
CA ASP A 53 21.43 11.31 17.45
C ASP A 53 20.38 12.37 17.13
N MET A 54 19.49 12.08 16.18
CA MET A 54 18.48 13.03 15.69
C MET A 54 17.16 13.02 16.46
N LYS A 55 17.01 12.18 17.48
CA LYS A 55 15.75 12.01 18.22
C LYS A 55 15.11 13.34 18.65
N ASN A 56 15.85 14.18 19.34
CA ASN A 56 15.35 15.47 19.81
C ASN A 56 15.07 16.46 18.67
N TRP A 57 15.81 16.35 17.57
CA TRP A 57 15.57 17.14 16.36
C TRP A 57 14.28 16.71 15.68
N HIS A 58 14.03 15.41 15.53
CA HIS A 58 12.78 14.88 14.99
C HIS A 58 11.56 15.33 15.80
N GLU A 59 11.61 15.23 17.13
CA GLU A 59 10.53 15.70 18.01
C GLU A 59 10.20 17.20 17.83
N ARG A 60 11.19 18.03 17.42
CA ARG A 60 10.96 19.43 17.05
C ARG A 60 10.29 19.55 15.69
N MET A 61 10.78 18.81 14.69
CA MET A 61 10.26 18.86 13.31
C MET A 61 8.82 18.32 13.21
N GLU A 62 8.51 17.28 13.95
CA GLU A 62 7.16 16.73 14.03
C GLU A 62 6.11 17.75 14.53
N LYS A 63 6.49 18.72 15.32
CA LYS A 63 5.59 19.80 15.76
C LYS A 63 5.32 20.84 14.68
N GLU A 64 6.12 20.87 13.64
CA GLU A 64 6.04 21.84 12.53
C GLU A 64 5.50 21.21 11.23
N TRP A 65 4.89 20.02 11.31
CA TRP A 65 4.39 19.29 10.13
C TRP A 65 3.25 20.05 9.42
N PRO A 66 3.36 20.27 8.09
CA PRO A 66 2.36 21.03 7.34
C PRO A 66 1.15 20.19 6.93
N SER A 67 1.29 18.87 6.88
CA SER A 67 0.24 17.94 6.42
C SER A 67 0.45 16.51 6.92
N THR A 68 -0.60 15.71 6.91
CA THR A 68 -0.53 14.27 7.23
C THR A 68 0.37 13.48 6.28
N ALA A 69 0.65 14.01 5.08
CA ALA A 69 1.58 13.40 4.13
C ALA A 69 3.06 13.63 4.50
N LEU A 70 3.36 14.61 5.36
CA LEU A 70 4.71 14.95 5.79
C LEU A 70 4.81 15.03 7.32
N TRP A 71 4.35 13.98 8.02
CA TRP A 71 4.30 13.96 9.49
C TRP A 71 5.66 14.16 10.16
N ARG A 72 6.76 13.77 9.49
CA ARG A 72 8.13 13.97 10.00
C ARG A 72 8.60 15.43 9.93
N GLY A 73 7.81 16.33 9.29
CA GLY A 73 8.07 17.77 9.23
C GLY A 73 9.22 18.20 8.31
N TYR A 74 9.80 17.30 7.53
CA TYR A 74 10.90 17.62 6.61
C TYR A 74 10.98 16.64 5.42
N VAL A 75 11.68 17.09 4.36
CA VAL A 75 12.14 16.27 3.24
C VAL A 75 13.67 16.34 3.19
N GLY A 76 14.33 15.18 3.26
CA GLY A 76 15.78 15.06 3.06
C GLY A 76 16.12 15.06 1.57
N HIS A 77 17.20 15.78 1.22
CA HIS A 77 17.80 15.77 -0.09
C HIS A 77 19.18 15.10 -0.01
N TRP A 78 19.35 14.06 -0.79
CA TRP A 78 20.47 13.14 -0.71
C TRP A 78 21.21 13.05 -2.03
N SER A 79 22.45 12.54 -1.97
CA SER A 79 23.21 12.15 -3.14
C SER A 79 24.04 10.90 -2.90
N ILE A 80 24.31 10.14 -3.96
CA ILE A 80 25.29 9.05 -3.95
C ILE A 80 26.44 9.44 -4.85
N GLU A 81 27.60 9.69 -4.26
CA GLU A 81 28.83 10.03 -4.95
C GLU A 81 29.96 9.08 -4.51
N ASN A 82 30.73 8.55 -5.47
CA ASN A 82 31.84 7.63 -5.22
C ASN A 82 31.47 6.47 -4.28
N GLY A 83 30.22 5.95 -4.43
CA GLY A 83 29.69 4.86 -3.62
C GLY A 83 29.37 5.24 -2.17
N CYS A 84 29.30 6.53 -1.83
CA CYS A 84 28.91 7.02 -0.51
C CYS A 84 27.60 7.77 -0.56
N LEU A 85 26.75 7.56 0.45
CA LEU A 85 25.49 8.28 0.66
C LEU A 85 25.74 9.54 1.47
N TYR A 86 25.32 10.67 0.93
CA TYR A 86 25.42 12.00 1.57
C TYR A 86 24.03 12.58 1.79
N LEU A 87 23.81 13.23 2.91
CA LEU A 87 22.74 14.19 3.09
C LEU A 87 23.26 15.55 2.63
N ASP A 88 22.66 16.11 1.60
CA ASP A 88 23.06 17.39 1.02
C ASP A 88 22.40 18.56 1.77
N HIS A 89 21.11 18.46 2.03
CA HIS A 89 20.33 19.38 2.83
C HIS A 89 18.99 18.80 3.23
N VAL A 90 18.29 19.50 4.09
CA VAL A 90 16.92 19.21 4.51
C VAL A 90 16.05 20.41 4.17
N VAL A 91 14.84 20.18 3.67
CA VAL A 91 13.79 21.18 3.51
C VAL A 91 12.72 20.91 4.56
N THR A 92 12.49 21.86 5.46
CA THR A 92 11.47 21.72 6.51
C THR A 92 10.06 21.93 5.95
N GLY A 93 9.03 21.54 6.71
CA GLY A 93 7.64 21.78 6.34
C GLY A 93 7.27 23.27 6.15
N GLN A 94 8.10 24.20 6.64
CA GLN A 94 7.99 25.64 6.42
C GLN A 94 8.85 26.12 5.24
N GLU A 95 9.26 25.20 4.35
CA GLU A 95 10.09 25.45 3.16
C GLU A 95 11.48 26.03 3.47
N LYS A 96 11.95 25.91 4.72
CA LYS A 96 13.27 26.37 5.11
C LYS A 96 14.33 25.32 4.74
N LYS A 97 15.33 25.72 3.96
CA LYS A 97 16.50 24.88 3.64
C LYS A 97 17.52 24.94 4.80
N LEU A 98 17.91 23.78 5.31
CA LEU A 98 18.91 23.60 6.36
C LEU A 98 20.08 22.78 5.82
N LEU A 99 21.30 23.23 5.97
CA LEU A 99 22.49 22.45 5.67
C LEU A 99 22.86 21.57 6.87
N PRO A 100 23.38 20.36 6.67
CA PRO A 100 23.79 19.46 7.77
C PRO A 100 24.75 20.12 8.77
N LYS A 101 25.67 20.96 8.32
CA LYS A 101 26.62 21.70 9.18
C LYS A 101 25.93 22.64 10.18
N ASP A 102 24.70 23.12 9.84
CA ASP A 102 23.91 24.03 10.66
C ASP A 102 23.04 23.30 11.67
N ILE A 103 22.91 21.96 11.55
CA ILE A 103 22.22 21.09 12.47
C ILE A 103 23.22 20.52 13.47
N PRO A 104 23.19 20.93 14.76
CA PRO A 104 24.23 20.56 15.74
C PRO A 104 24.46 19.04 15.83
N GLU A 105 23.40 18.25 15.78
CA GLU A 105 23.41 16.81 15.89
C GLU A 105 24.12 16.12 14.69
N LEU A 106 24.19 16.80 13.54
CA LEU A 106 24.82 16.26 12.33
C LEU A 106 26.27 16.67 12.13
N ARG A 107 26.79 17.63 12.88
CA ARG A 107 28.13 18.18 12.67
C ARG A 107 29.24 17.15 12.66
N LYS A 108 29.17 16.12 13.51
CA LYS A 108 30.18 15.05 13.57
C LYS A 108 30.23 14.16 12.31
N TYR A 109 29.17 14.18 11.50
CA TYR A 109 29.09 13.45 10.25
C TYR A 109 29.48 14.29 9.03
N CYS A 110 29.68 15.60 9.22
CA CYS A 110 29.89 16.52 8.11
C CYS A 110 31.28 16.39 7.47
N LYS A 111 31.27 16.45 6.14
CA LYS A 111 32.42 16.72 5.30
C LYS A 111 32.09 17.96 4.46
N GLY A 112 32.61 19.13 4.85
CA GLY A 112 32.16 20.41 4.31
C GLY A 112 30.72 20.72 4.70
N GLU A 113 29.87 20.96 3.73
CA GLU A 113 28.46 21.32 3.97
C GLU A 113 27.51 20.12 4.09
N ARG A 114 27.94 18.95 3.60
CA ARG A 114 27.14 17.70 3.53
C ARG A 114 27.52 16.75 4.68
N ALA A 115 26.58 15.92 5.10
CA ALA A 115 26.85 14.84 6.06
C ALA A 115 26.96 13.48 5.34
N VAL A 116 28.02 12.71 5.67
CA VAL A 116 28.13 11.33 5.23
C VAL A 116 27.25 10.47 6.13
N ALA A 117 26.33 9.72 5.54
CA ALA A 117 25.32 8.95 6.27
C ALA A 117 25.91 7.68 6.93
N THR A 118 27.00 7.78 7.70
CA THR A 118 27.67 6.63 8.33
C THR A 118 26.84 5.91 9.38
N TRP A 119 25.76 6.51 9.86
CA TRP A 119 24.77 5.90 10.74
C TRP A 119 23.85 4.93 10.02
N PHE A 120 23.66 5.09 8.68
CA PHE A 120 22.68 4.34 7.91
C PHE A 120 23.26 3.02 7.37
N SER A 121 22.55 1.91 7.69
CA SER A 121 22.87 0.57 7.21
C SER A 121 21.57 -0.19 6.93
N ASP A 122 20.97 0.09 5.79
CA ASP A 122 19.74 -0.54 5.31
C ASP A 122 19.61 -0.35 3.78
N THR A 123 18.45 -0.61 3.22
CA THR A 123 18.15 -0.51 1.79
C THR A 123 17.39 0.77 1.48
N LEU A 124 17.94 1.58 0.58
CA LEU A 124 17.21 2.68 -0.03
C LEU A 124 16.28 2.12 -1.11
N ARG A 125 15.05 2.61 -1.15
CA ARG A 125 14.08 2.33 -2.21
C ARG A 125 13.91 3.58 -3.06
N VAL A 126 14.54 3.60 -4.21
CA VAL A 126 14.54 4.70 -5.18
C VAL A 126 13.59 4.34 -6.31
N VAL A 127 12.71 5.26 -6.71
CA VAL A 127 11.60 4.94 -7.61
C VAL A 127 11.56 5.88 -8.81
N SER A 128 11.05 5.35 -9.95
CA SER A 128 10.85 6.13 -11.17
C SER A 128 9.79 5.50 -12.09
N GLY A 129 9.37 6.26 -13.09
CA GLY A 129 8.27 5.88 -13.99
C GLY A 129 6.90 6.17 -13.37
N ASN A 130 5.86 5.54 -13.90
CA ASN A 130 4.50 5.73 -13.45
C ASN A 130 4.21 4.90 -12.19
N ILE A 131 3.29 5.40 -11.35
CA ILE A 131 2.73 4.61 -10.23
C ILE A 131 1.82 3.54 -10.83
N ILE A 132 2.10 2.27 -10.52
CA ILE A 132 1.28 1.13 -10.94
C ILE A 132 0.33 0.64 -9.86
N PHE A 133 0.63 0.95 -8.60
CA PHE A 133 -0.23 0.66 -7.45
C PHE A 133 -0.04 1.72 -6.37
N TYR A 134 -1.14 2.16 -5.77
CA TYR A 134 -1.14 3.13 -4.68
C TYR A 134 -2.11 2.71 -3.58
N GLU A 135 -1.65 2.74 -2.35
CA GLU A 135 -2.46 2.60 -1.16
C GLU A 135 -2.21 3.79 -0.23
N HIS A 136 -3.27 4.32 0.35
CA HIS A 136 -3.20 5.46 1.27
C HIS A 136 -2.61 5.07 2.63
N MET A 137 -1.39 4.51 2.65
CA MET A 137 -0.72 4.09 3.88
C MET A 137 0.80 4.17 3.72
N GLY A 138 1.44 5.10 4.41
CA GLY A 138 2.89 5.23 4.44
C GLY A 138 3.51 5.34 3.04
N PHE A 139 4.45 4.45 2.73
CA PHE A 139 5.09 4.31 1.41
C PHE A 139 4.54 3.12 0.60
N SER A 140 3.29 2.71 0.85
CA SER A 140 2.63 1.59 0.16
C SER A 140 2.19 1.97 -1.25
N ARG A 141 3.17 2.24 -2.10
CA ARG A 141 2.99 2.46 -3.53
C ARG A 141 4.09 1.77 -4.31
N HIS A 142 3.77 1.32 -5.52
CA HIS A 142 4.72 0.70 -6.43
C HIS A 142 4.79 1.47 -7.74
N TYR A 143 6.01 1.57 -8.24
CA TYR A 143 6.35 2.25 -9.49
C TYR A 143 6.79 1.25 -10.55
N GLU A 144 6.81 1.65 -11.81
CA GLU A 144 7.30 0.82 -12.91
C GLU A 144 8.76 0.39 -12.67
N HIS A 145 9.58 1.30 -12.11
CA HIS A 145 10.99 1.02 -11.84
C HIS A 145 11.29 1.30 -10.36
N GLU A 146 11.86 0.32 -9.69
CA GLU A 146 12.30 0.45 -8.30
C GLU A 146 13.73 -0.06 -8.17
N ASP A 147 14.64 0.81 -7.72
CA ASP A 147 16.02 0.46 -7.41
C ASP A 147 16.17 0.28 -5.88
N PHE A 148 16.59 -0.89 -5.48
CA PHE A 148 16.92 -1.25 -4.09
C PHE A 148 18.43 -1.14 -3.91
N ILE A 149 18.87 -0.07 -3.26
CA ILE A 149 20.28 0.23 -3.05
C ILE A 149 20.64 -0.14 -1.62
N VAL A 150 21.38 -1.22 -1.45
CA VAL A 150 21.87 -1.67 -0.13
C VAL A 150 23.03 -0.79 0.30
N VAL A 151 22.90 -0.19 1.47
CA VAL A 151 23.90 0.69 2.07
C VAL A 151 24.38 0.08 3.39
N LYS A 152 25.68 0.09 3.66
CA LYS A 152 26.29 -0.28 4.95
C LYS A 152 27.20 0.84 5.43
N ARG A 153 26.86 1.41 6.57
CA ARG A 153 27.56 2.57 7.18
C ARG A 153 27.83 3.68 6.16
N GLY A 154 26.78 4.05 5.42
CA GLY A 154 26.83 5.09 4.41
C GLY A 154 27.51 4.71 3.09
N LYS A 155 27.96 3.46 2.92
CA LYS A 155 28.57 2.98 1.68
C LYS A 155 27.63 2.06 0.91
N VAL A 156 27.44 2.31 -0.37
CA VAL A 156 26.69 1.45 -1.28
C VAL A 156 27.42 0.11 -1.43
N VAL A 157 26.71 -0.99 -1.22
CA VAL A 157 27.22 -2.35 -1.30
C VAL A 157 26.71 -3.06 -2.55
N SER A 158 25.43 -2.89 -2.86
CA SER A 158 24.81 -3.49 -4.04
C SER A 158 23.58 -2.69 -4.48
N VAL A 159 23.20 -2.87 -5.72
CA VAL A 159 21.98 -2.30 -6.32
C VAL A 159 21.23 -3.42 -7.01
N GLN A 160 19.95 -3.53 -6.72
CA GLN A 160 19.04 -4.44 -7.41
C GLN A 160 17.91 -3.62 -8.04
N ARG A 161 17.73 -3.73 -9.34
CA ARG A 161 16.63 -3.11 -10.07
C ARG A 161 15.45 -4.07 -10.19
N SER A 162 14.25 -3.55 -9.97
CA SER A 162 13.00 -4.23 -10.24
C SER A 162 12.23 -3.49 -11.32
N GLU A 163 11.82 -4.24 -12.33
CA GLU A 163 10.88 -3.78 -13.36
C GLU A 163 9.50 -4.33 -13.00
N ASN A 164 8.61 -3.45 -12.60
CA ASN A 164 7.27 -3.80 -12.15
C ASN A 164 6.24 -3.45 -13.22
N LYS A 165 5.14 -4.18 -13.29
CA LYS A 165 4.06 -3.89 -14.23
C LYS A 165 2.71 -4.41 -13.76
N VAL A 166 1.64 -3.86 -14.30
CA VAL A 166 0.29 -4.40 -14.17
C VAL A 166 0.16 -5.56 -15.15
N LEU A 167 -0.12 -6.76 -14.66
CA LEU A 167 -0.42 -7.94 -15.49
C LEU A 167 -1.91 -7.99 -15.85
N ILE A 168 -2.76 -7.77 -14.86
CA ILE A 168 -4.22 -7.71 -15.02
C ILE A 168 -4.70 -6.47 -14.27
N LYS A 169 -5.46 -5.61 -14.95
CA LYS A 169 -5.99 -4.37 -14.36
C LYS A 169 -7.11 -4.62 -13.34
N GLY A 170 -7.80 -5.76 -13.46
CA GLY A 170 -9.01 -6.02 -12.71
C GLY A 170 -10.21 -5.22 -13.22
N MET A 171 -11.26 -5.14 -12.42
CA MET A 171 -12.41 -4.28 -12.71
C MET A 171 -11.99 -2.81 -12.53
N VAL A 172 -12.01 -2.04 -13.61
CA VAL A 172 -11.52 -0.64 -13.61
C VAL A 172 -12.65 0.39 -13.75
N ASN A 173 -13.89 -0.04 -13.97
CA ASN A 173 -15.04 0.85 -14.12
C ASN A 173 -16.34 0.22 -13.59
N ASN A 174 -17.35 1.07 -13.39
CA ASN A 174 -18.66 0.70 -12.85
C ASN A 174 -19.43 -0.29 -13.74
N GLU A 175 -19.16 -0.32 -15.05
CA GLU A 175 -19.82 -1.22 -15.99
C GLU A 175 -19.35 -2.67 -15.76
N GLN A 176 -18.03 -2.88 -15.66
CA GLN A 176 -17.46 -4.20 -15.34
C GLN A 176 -17.88 -4.69 -13.96
N GLU A 177 -17.95 -3.79 -12.97
CA GLU A 177 -18.46 -4.14 -11.64
C GLU A 177 -19.92 -4.58 -11.72
N LYS A 178 -20.76 -3.85 -12.45
CA LYS A 178 -22.17 -4.21 -12.66
C LYS A 178 -22.31 -5.55 -13.38
N GLU A 179 -21.55 -5.79 -14.45
CA GLU A 179 -21.55 -7.07 -15.17
C GLU A 179 -21.16 -8.23 -14.25
N CYS A 180 -20.15 -8.04 -13.41
CA CYS A 180 -19.76 -9.02 -12.40
C CYS A 180 -20.89 -9.30 -11.40
N MET A 181 -21.52 -8.25 -10.86
CA MET A 181 -22.63 -8.40 -9.92
C MET A 181 -23.86 -9.06 -10.55
N ASP A 182 -24.18 -8.74 -11.81
CA ASP A 182 -25.27 -9.38 -12.57
C ASP A 182 -24.97 -10.86 -12.82
N TYR A 183 -23.73 -11.20 -13.12
CA TYR A 183 -23.30 -12.60 -13.22
C TYR A 183 -23.47 -13.34 -11.89
N LEU A 184 -22.98 -12.78 -10.79
CA LEU A 184 -23.10 -13.38 -9.44
C LEU A 184 -24.58 -13.57 -9.04
N LYS A 185 -25.44 -12.61 -9.37
CA LYS A 185 -26.88 -12.73 -9.13
C LYS A 185 -27.51 -13.88 -9.94
N LYS A 186 -27.20 -13.99 -11.23
CA LYS A 186 -27.67 -15.09 -12.08
C LYS A 186 -27.18 -16.44 -11.58
N LEU A 187 -25.89 -16.53 -11.22
CA LEU A 187 -25.31 -17.76 -10.68
C LEU A 187 -25.98 -18.17 -9.35
N GLY A 188 -26.25 -17.21 -8.46
CA GLY A 188 -26.97 -17.47 -7.21
C GLY A 188 -28.37 -18.05 -7.43
N ALA A 189 -29.15 -17.47 -8.35
CA ALA A 189 -30.49 -17.96 -8.70
C ALA A 189 -30.44 -19.35 -9.37
N GLU A 190 -29.46 -19.61 -10.23
CA GLU A 190 -29.26 -20.92 -10.85
C GLU A 190 -28.94 -21.99 -9.81
N LEU A 191 -28.06 -21.71 -8.86
CA LEU A 191 -27.71 -22.60 -7.78
C LEU A 191 -28.90 -22.87 -6.86
N HIS A 192 -29.68 -21.85 -6.49
CA HIS A 192 -30.89 -22.04 -5.68
C HIS A 192 -31.92 -22.93 -6.37
N LYS A 193 -32.13 -22.78 -7.69
CA LYS A 193 -33.02 -23.66 -8.46
C LYS A 193 -32.58 -25.11 -8.41
N ARG A 194 -31.27 -25.37 -8.37
CA ARG A 194 -30.70 -26.73 -8.36
C ARG A 194 -30.56 -27.32 -6.95
N TYR A 195 -30.35 -26.47 -5.98
CA TYR A 195 -30.15 -26.79 -4.56
C TYR A 195 -31.09 -25.94 -3.69
N PRO A 196 -32.40 -26.17 -3.74
CA PRO A 196 -33.41 -25.32 -3.10
C PRO A 196 -33.33 -25.30 -1.58
N GLU A 197 -32.67 -26.29 -0.99
CA GLU A 197 -32.41 -26.35 0.45
C GLU A 197 -31.33 -25.34 0.90
N ILE A 198 -30.53 -24.77 -0.02
CA ILE A 198 -29.51 -23.79 0.27
C ILE A 198 -30.04 -22.39 -0.04
N SER A 199 -29.94 -21.51 0.93
CA SER A 199 -30.28 -20.09 0.77
C SER A 199 -29.39 -19.23 1.64
N GLY A 200 -29.27 -17.96 1.27
CA GLY A 200 -28.54 -16.97 2.05
C GLY A 200 -27.41 -16.29 1.27
N ARG A 201 -26.62 -15.49 2.00
CA ARG A 201 -25.51 -14.71 1.45
C ARG A 201 -24.19 -15.38 1.76
N ILE A 202 -23.46 -15.75 0.71
CA ILE A 202 -22.10 -16.27 0.79
C ILE A 202 -21.12 -15.15 0.45
N LEU A 203 -20.10 -14.97 1.31
CA LEU A 203 -18.98 -14.07 1.05
C LEU A 203 -17.74 -14.92 0.76
N PHE A 204 -17.09 -14.64 -0.35
CA PHE A 204 -15.85 -15.33 -0.71
C PHE A 204 -14.77 -14.35 -1.13
N ARG A 205 -13.53 -14.78 -0.93
CA ARG A 205 -12.33 -14.15 -1.45
C ARG A 205 -11.79 -15.00 -2.59
N ALA A 206 -11.37 -14.34 -3.65
CA ALA A 206 -10.74 -14.99 -4.78
C ALA A 206 -9.32 -14.46 -4.99
N GLN A 207 -8.40 -15.36 -5.34
CA GLN A 207 -7.01 -15.05 -5.64
C GLN A 207 -6.52 -15.91 -6.78
N TYR A 208 -5.80 -15.34 -7.72
CA TYR A 208 -5.11 -16.13 -8.74
C TYR A 208 -4.04 -17.00 -8.12
N THR A 209 -3.96 -18.23 -8.59
CA THR A 209 -2.93 -19.21 -8.21
C THR A 209 -2.47 -19.98 -9.45
N GLY A 210 -1.30 -20.62 -9.36
CA GLY A 210 -0.73 -21.24 -10.55
C GLY A 210 -0.43 -20.18 -11.63
N PHE A 211 0.81 -20.06 -12.05
CA PHE A 211 1.20 -19.05 -13.03
C PHE A 211 2.01 -19.71 -14.14
N ASP A 212 1.75 -19.31 -15.37
CA ASP A 212 2.53 -19.73 -16.53
C ASP A 212 3.89 -19.00 -16.60
N GLN A 213 4.67 -19.31 -17.63
CA GLN A 213 5.99 -18.70 -17.88
C GLN A 213 5.93 -17.17 -18.15
N ASN A 214 4.75 -16.64 -18.51
CA ASN A 214 4.49 -15.22 -18.71
C ASN A 214 3.93 -14.55 -17.45
N HIS A 215 3.87 -15.27 -16.34
CA HIS A 215 3.26 -14.86 -15.07
C HIS A 215 1.73 -14.64 -15.14
N MET A 216 1.06 -15.18 -16.17
CA MET A 216 -0.39 -15.15 -16.25
C MET A 216 -1.01 -16.29 -15.42
N PRO A 217 -2.14 -16.01 -14.73
CA PRO A 217 -2.74 -17.01 -13.85
C PRO A 217 -3.37 -18.16 -14.64
N THR A 218 -3.20 -19.37 -14.13
CA THR A 218 -3.80 -20.59 -14.69
C THR A 218 -4.90 -21.16 -13.80
N ALA A 219 -5.04 -20.68 -12.57
CA ALA A 219 -6.03 -21.13 -11.61
C ALA A 219 -6.48 -19.98 -10.68
N VAL A 220 -7.63 -20.18 -10.02
CA VAL A 220 -8.17 -19.30 -8.98
C VAL A 220 -8.46 -20.10 -7.73
N ASN A 221 -7.98 -19.62 -6.59
CA ASN A 221 -8.37 -20.13 -5.29
C ASN A 221 -9.56 -19.34 -4.75
N ILE A 222 -10.65 -20.02 -4.43
CA ILE A 222 -11.87 -19.45 -3.83
C ILE A 222 -11.90 -19.86 -2.36
N LYS A 223 -11.87 -18.88 -1.46
CA LYS A 223 -11.97 -19.08 -0.01
C LYS A 223 -13.21 -18.40 0.54
N PHE A 224 -14.09 -19.15 1.19
CA PHE A 224 -15.24 -18.60 1.90
C PHE A 224 -14.77 -17.87 3.17
N LEU A 225 -15.39 -16.73 3.47
CA LEU A 225 -15.03 -15.90 4.62
C LEU A 225 -15.85 -16.21 5.88
N ARG A 226 -16.88 -17.03 5.73
CA ARG A 226 -17.71 -17.61 6.79
C ARG A 226 -17.72 -19.12 6.62
N GLU A 227 -18.62 -19.81 7.32
CA GLU A 227 -18.81 -21.26 7.17
C GLU A 227 -19.05 -21.62 5.70
N GLU A 228 -18.36 -22.65 5.23
CA GLU A 228 -18.57 -23.22 3.92
C GLU A 228 -19.93 -23.91 3.91
N PRO A 229 -20.75 -23.73 2.85
CA PRO A 229 -22.03 -24.43 2.76
C PRO A 229 -21.86 -25.95 2.88
N SER A 230 -22.80 -26.63 3.56
CA SER A 230 -22.68 -28.06 3.85
C SER A 230 -22.76 -28.93 2.60
N ASN A 231 -23.43 -28.47 1.53
CA ASN A 231 -23.58 -29.23 0.28
C ASN A 231 -22.29 -29.12 -0.56
N GLN A 232 -21.45 -30.14 -0.49
CA GLN A 232 -20.14 -30.18 -1.16
C GLN A 232 -20.24 -30.18 -2.70
N GLN A 233 -21.33 -30.72 -3.27
CA GLN A 233 -21.53 -30.70 -4.71
C GLN A 233 -21.82 -29.28 -5.21
N MET A 234 -22.68 -28.54 -4.51
CA MET A 234 -22.95 -27.13 -4.79
C MET A 234 -21.69 -26.29 -4.62
N VAL A 235 -20.91 -26.52 -3.57
CA VAL A 235 -19.64 -25.82 -3.33
C VAL A 235 -18.65 -26.04 -4.46
N HIS A 236 -18.52 -27.27 -4.94
CA HIS A 236 -17.65 -27.61 -6.06
C HIS A 236 -18.07 -26.88 -7.34
N GLU A 237 -19.36 -26.96 -7.70
CA GLU A 237 -19.90 -26.26 -8.87
C GLU A 237 -19.73 -24.74 -8.78
N LEU A 238 -20.00 -24.16 -7.61
CA LEU A 238 -19.82 -22.74 -7.37
C LEU A 238 -18.35 -22.31 -7.58
N LYS A 239 -17.40 -23.05 -6.98
CA LYS A 239 -15.96 -22.78 -7.12
C LYS A 239 -15.49 -22.89 -8.57
N GLU A 240 -15.96 -23.89 -9.30
CA GLU A 240 -15.62 -24.08 -10.72
C GLU A 240 -16.11 -22.93 -11.60
N LYS A 241 -17.40 -22.59 -11.51
CA LYS A 241 -18.00 -21.50 -12.30
C LYS A 241 -17.37 -20.14 -11.98
N LEU A 242 -17.13 -19.85 -10.69
CA LEU A 242 -16.47 -18.63 -10.27
C LEU A 242 -15.02 -18.56 -10.78
N SER A 243 -14.28 -19.65 -10.67
CA SER A 243 -12.89 -19.70 -11.12
C SER A 243 -12.79 -19.44 -12.61
N GLN A 244 -13.63 -20.09 -13.40
CA GLN A 244 -13.68 -19.89 -14.85
C GLN A 244 -14.05 -18.43 -15.19
N TYR A 245 -15.09 -17.89 -14.55
CA TYR A 245 -15.53 -16.54 -14.81
C TYR A 245 -14.46 -15.49 -14.47
N ILE A 246 -13.80 -15.64 -13.31
CA ILE A 246 -12.72 -14.73 -12.85
C ILE A 246 -11.50 -14.79 -13.78
N LEU A 247 -11.10 -16.00 -14.21
CA LEU A 247 -9.97 -16.17 -15.15
C LEU A 247 -10.28 -15.56 -16.50
N THR A 248 -11.46 -15.83 -17.06
CA THR A 248 -11.86 -15.37 -18.40
C THR A 248 -11.95 -13.85 -18.47
N ASN A 249 -12.46 -13.20 -17.42
CA ASN A 249 -12.74 -11.76 -17.42
C ASN A 249 -11.67 -10.92 -16.74
N GLY A 250 -10.64 -11.53 -16.13
CA GLY A 250 -9.55 -10.80 -15.49
C GLY A 250 -10.02 -9.85 -14.38
N LEU A 251 -10.94 -10.30 -13.52
CA LEU A 251 -11.67 -9.43 -12.58
C LEU A 251 -10.83 -8.89 -11.43
N ILE A 252 -9.74 -9.57 -11.08
CA ILE A 252 -8.90 -9.25 -9.92
C ILE A 252 -7.60 -8.63 -10.42
N PRO A 253 -7.16 -7.48 -9.87
CA PRO A 253 -5.88 -6.91 -10.24
C PRO A 253 -4.73 -7.85 -9.91
N LEU A 254 -3.78 -7.94 -10.84
CA LEU A 254 -2.56 -8.73 -10.67
C LEU A 254 -1.36 -7.88 -11.13
N TYR A 255 -0.33 -7.87 -10.34
CA TYR A 255 0.88 -7.10 -10.57
C TYR A 255 2.11 -8.01 -10.62
N LEU A 256 3.07 -7.69 -11.46
CA LEU A 256 4.41 -8.26 -11.38
C LEU A 256 5.26 -7.30 -10.55
N ILE A 257 5.67 -7.74 -9.35
CA ILE A 257 6.49 -6.96 -8.42
C ILE A 257 7.73 -7.76 -8.06
N ASN A 258 8.90 -7.19 -8.29
CA ASN A 258 10.19 -7.87 -8.07
C ASN A 258 10.24 -9.24 -8.77
N GLY A 259 9.77 -9.30 -10.01
CA GLY A 259 9.75 -10.52 -10.83
C GLY A 259 8.76 -11.60 -10.37
N LYS A 260 7.83 -11.29 -9.46
CA LYS A 260 6.85 -12.25 -8.94
C LYS A 260 5.42 -11.70 -9.09
N PRO A 261 4.46 -12.54 -9.51
CA PRO A 261 3.05 -12.18 -9.48
C PRO A 261 2.58 -11.91 -8.05
N LYS A 262 1.89 -10.80 -7.84
CA LYS A 262 1.38 -10.40 -6.51
C LYS A 262 -0.02 -9.82 -6.58
N HIS A 263 -0.84 -10.19 -5.60
CA HIS A 263 -2.07 -9.48 -5.25
C HIS A 263 -1.73 -8.44 -4.18
N LEU A 264 -1.90 -7.17 -4.50
CA LEU A 264 -1.66 -6.08 -3.55
C LEU A 264 -2.92 -5.69 -2.77
N GLN A 265 -4.08 -6.16 -3.23
CA GLN A 265 -5.38 -5.97 -2.59
C GLN A 265 -6.14 -7.28 -2.45
N ASN A 266 -7.01 -7.36 -1.44
CA ASN A 266 -7.90 -8.49 -1.23
C ASN A 266 -9.30 -8.16 -1.77
N TRP A 267 -9.74 -8.91 -2.76
CA TRP A 267 -11.07 -8.76 -3.33
C TRP A 267 -12.05 -9.74 -2.70
N THR A 268 -13.17 -9.21 -2.23
CA THR A 268 -14.25 -9.98 -1.60
C THR A 268 -15.53 -9.77 -2.38
N PHE A 269 -16.16 -10.87 -2.75
CA PHE A 269 -17.37 -10.90 -3.54
C PHE A 269 -18.54 -11.50 -2.75
N PRO A 270 -19.74 -10.89 -2.80
CA PRO A 270 -20.97 -11.48 -2.28
C PRO A 270 -21.68 -12.26 -3.37
N ILE A 271 -22.25 -13.41 -3.03
CA ILE A 271 -23.24 -14.11 -3.84
C ILE A 271 -24.46 -14.40 -2.98
N ASN A 272 -25.65 -14.08 -3.49
CA ASN A 272 -26.91 -14.37 -2.82
C ASN A 272 -27.57 -15.57 -3.50
N ILE A 273 -27.88 -16.59 -2.73
CA ILE A 273 -28.57 -17.81 -3.18
C ILE A 273 -30.01 -17.70 -2.71
N HIS A 274 -30.94 -17.39 -3.62
CA HIS A 274 -32.37 -17.25 -3.38
C HIS A 274 -33.16 -17.24 -4.69
#